data_6483db3de685b015866ab11128d7fee7
#
_entry.id   6483db3de685b015866ab11128d7fee7
#
_cell.length_a   1.000
_cell.length_b   1.000
_cell.length_c   1.000
_cell.angle_alpha   90.00
_cell.angle_beta   90.00
_cell.angle_gamma   90.00
#
_symmetry.space_group_name_H-M   'P 1'
#
loop_
_entity.id
_entity.type
_entity.pdbx_description
1 polymer ?
#
loop_
_entity_poly.entity_id
_entity_poly.type
_entity_poly.pdbx_seq_one_letter_code
_entity_poly.pdbx_strand_id
1 'polypeptide(L)'
;MQVTAITRKRSPVLASIVSQVTPSESSVIKRVAYEPLFLTHLRDELKVGGILSVTMHEALTNIRPVIFLRFEDDAPQAEIWRGLEGASTLQAQCGKIVIALSSDIDTLNMDAIFWSLAYRMNAADDLRIVKGRKRGHGPKGSQGEESG
;
A
#
# COMPACT_ATOMS: atom_id res chain seq x y z
N MET A 1 22.15 -13.56 25.98
CA MET A 1 21.93 -14.98 25.62
C MET A 1 23.28 -15.53 25.17
N GLN A 2 23.74 -16.65 25.74
CA GLN A 2 25.01 -17.29 25.40
C GLN A 2 24.70 -18.62 24.70
N VAL A 3 25.21 -18.81 23.50
CA VAL A 3 25.08 -20.07 22.78
C VAL A 3 26.10 -21.04 23.30
N THR A 4 25.68 -22.18 23.86
CA THR A 4 26.55 -23.20 24.46
C THR A 4 26.87 -24.35 23.52
N ALA A 5 26.05 -24.61 22.52
CA ALA A 5 26.28 -25.65 21.50
C ALA A 5 25.50 -25.36 20.22
N ILE A 6 26.05 -25.78 19.10
CA ILE A 6 25.40 -25.78 17.80
C ILE A 6 25.52 -27.19 17.20
N THR A 7 24.39 -27.84 16.94
CA THR A 7 24.33 -29.14 16.27
C THR A 7 23.85 -28.98 14.83
N ARG A 8 24.39 -29.76 13.92
CA ARG A 8 23.99 -29.75 12.51
C ARG A 8 24.16 -31.15 11.89
N LYS A 9 23.43 -31.42 10.82
CA LYS A 9 23.68 -32.60 9.99
C LYS A 9 25.09 -32.50 9.33
N ARG A 10 25.69 -33.62 8.96
CA ARG A 10 26.99 -33.64 8.26
C ARG A 10 26.90 -32.90 6.90
N SER A 11 25.79 -33.02 6.19
CA SER A 11 25.43 -32.26 5.00
C SER A 11 24.15 -31.47 5.26
N PRO A 12 24.24 -30.26 5.80
CA PRO A 12 23.07 -29.47 6.13
C PRO A 12 22.46 -28.87 4.87
N VAL A 13 21.13 -28.87 4.80
CA VAL A 13 20.36 -28.12 3.81
C VAL A 13 19.78 -26.88 4.51
N LEU A 14 20.13 -25.71 4.02
CA LEU A 14 19.56 -24.46 4.50
C LEU A 14 18.35 -24.10 3.62
N ALA A 15 17.17 -24.04 4.21
CA ALA A 15 16.01 -23.48 3.55
C ALA A 15 16.14 -21.95 3.50
N SER A 16 16.12 -21.39 2.31
CA SER A 16 16.12 -19.94 2.10
C SER A 16 14.80 -19.51 1.47
N ILE A 17 14.20 -18.47 2.03
CA ILE A 17 12.93 -17.90 1.54
C ILE A 17 13.21 -16.51 0.99
N VAL A 18 12.90 -16.31 -0.29
CA VAL A 18 12.97 -14.99 -0.92
C VAL A 18 11.59 -14.35 -0.83
N SER A 19 11.41 -13.41 0.10
CA SER A 19 10.13 -12.74 0.32
C SER A 19 10.02 -11.36 -0.32
N GLN A 20 11.10 -10.86 -0.91
CA GLN A 20 11.15 -9.52 -1.50
C GLN A 20 10.71 -9.46 -2.96
N VAL A 21 10.59 -10.61 -3.61
CA VAL A 21 10.10 -10.74 -4.98
C VAL A 21 8.66 -11.23 -4.95
N THR A 22 7.76 -10.46 -5.56
CA THR A 22 6.34 -10.84 -5.71
C THR A 22 6.13 -11.65 -7.00
N PRO A 23 5.16 -12.56 -7.02
CA PRO A 23 4.28 -12.95 -5.92
C PRO A 23 4.99 -13.81 -4.87
N SER A 24 4.68 -13.61 -3.60
CA SER A 24 5.17 -14.46 -2.50
C SER A 24 4.05 -14.74 -1.50
N GLU A 25 4.08 -15.89 -0.83
CA GLU A 25 3.07 -16.22 0.18
C GLU A 25 2.98 -15.15 1.27
N SER A 26 4.11 -14.60 1.69
CA SER A 26 4.16 -13.54 2.70
C SER A 26 3.49 -12.25 2.21
N SER A 27 3.53 -11.93 0.93
CA SER A 27 2.84 -10.76 0.38
C SER A 27 1.33 -10.97 0.35
N VAL A 28 0.88 -12.17 -0.03
CA VAL A 28 -0.55 -12.52 -0.04
C VAL A 28 -1.13 -12.49 1.38
N ILE A 29 -0.45 -13.09 2.35
CA ILE A 29 -0.88 -13.08 3.77
C ILE A 29 -0.98 -11.64 4.28
N LYS A 30 0.01 -10.81 3.98
CA LYS A 30 -0.01 -9.39 4.35
C LYS A 30 -1.19 -8.66 3.73
N ARG A 31 -1.47 -8.85 2.45
CA ARG A 31 -2.62 -8.24 1.77
C ARG A 31 -3.93 -8.57 2.47
N VAL A 32 -4.19 -9.86 2.71
CA VAL A 32 -5.41 -10.33 3.37
C VAL A 32 -5.60 -9.71 4.76
N ALA A 33 -4.51 -9.46 5.48
CA ALA A 33 -4.56 -8.84 6.80
C ALA A 33 -4.70 -7.31 6.73
N TYR A 34 -4.01 -6.66 5.81
CA TYR A 34 -3.92 -5.20 5.78
C TYR A 34 -5.09 -4.52 5.08
N GLU A 35 -5.67 -5.10 4.04
CA GLU A 35 -6.83 -4.51 3.37
C GLU A 35 -8.00 -4.26 4.35
N PRO A 36 -8.45 -5.23 5.16
CA PRO A 36 -9.46 -4.99 6.19
C PRO A 36 -9.00 -4.01 7.27
N LEU A 37 -7.74 -4.07 7.70
CA LEU A 37 -7.19 -3.17 8.71
C LEU A 37 -7.27 -1.70 8.25
N PHE A 38 -6.85 -1.42 7.02
CA PHE A 38 -6.93 -0.08 6.45
C PHE A 38 -8.38 0.37 6.27
N LEU A 39 -9.26 -0.53 5.80
CA LEU A 39 -10.68 -0.20 5.65
C LEU A 39 -11.34 0.13 6.98
N THR A 40 -11.10 -0.67 8.03
CA THR A 40 -11.59 -0.40 9.38
C THR A 40 -11.08 0.93 9.91
N HIS A 41 -9.79 1.20 9.77
CA HIS A 41 -9.20 2.48 10.17
C HIS A 41 -9.88 3.67 9.46
N LEU A 42 -10.03 3.61 8.16
CA LEU A 42 -10.64 4.71 7.39
C LEU A 42 -12.13 4.87 7.70
N ARG A 43 -12.89 3.77 7.71
CA ARG A 43 -14.34 3.78 7.91
C ARG A 43 -14.74 4.02 9.36
N ASP A 44 -14.13 3.29 10.29
CA ASP A 44 -14.62 3.19 11.66
C ASP A 44 -13.90 4.15 12.62
N GLU A 45 -12.60 4.39 12.43
CA GLU A 45 -11.84 5.31 13.26
C GLU A 45 -11.88 6.74 12.71
N LEU A 46 -11.53 6.93 11.43
CA LEU A 46 -11.50 8.25 10.80
C LEU A 46 -12.87 8.71 10.29
N LYS A 47 -13.88 7.81 10.24
CA LYS A 47 -15.24 8.13 9.76
C LYS A 47 -15.24 8.73 8.35
N VAL A 48 -14.42 8.20 7.45
CA VAL A 48 -14.38 8.62 6.04
C VAL A 48 -15.65 8.16 5.34
N GLY A 49 -16.44 9.11 4.85
CA GLY A 49 -17.68 8.82 4.12
C GLY A 49 -17.43 8.29 2.72
N GLY A 50 -18.34 7.41 2.25
CA GLY A 50 -18.34 6.91 0.86
C GLY A 50 -17.22 5.93 0.51
N ILE A 51 -16.40 5.47 1.47
CA ILE A 51 -15.35 4.49 1.17
C ILE A 51 -15.92 3.08 1.05
N LEU A 52 -15.70 2.43 -0.09
CA LEU A 52 -16.21 1.10 -0.41
C LEU A 52 -15.20 0.00 -0.08
N SER A 53 -13.96 0.16 -0.53
CA SER A 53 -12.91 -0.85 -0.32
C SER A 53 -11.51 -0.27 -0.34
N VAL A 54 -10.60 -1.02 0.25
CA VAL A 54 -9.14 -0.82 0.15
C VAL A 54 -8.56 -2.02 -0.55
N THR A 55 -7.73 -1.81 -1.54
CA THR A 55 -7.07 -2.88 -2.29
C THR A 55 -5.57 -2.63 -2.38
N MET A 56 -4.80 -3.69 -2.15
CA MET A 56 -3.37 -3.72 -2.34
C MET A 56 -3.06 -4.72 -3.46
N HIS A 57 -2.75 -4.22 -4.65
CA HIS A 57 -2.48 -5.06 -5.81
C HIS A 57 -1.30 -6.00 -5.56
N GLU A 58 -1.44 -7.29 -5.90
CA GLU A 58 -0.48 -8.33 -5.51
C GLU A 58 0.96 -8.04 -5.95
N ALA A 59 1.17 -7.65 -7.19
CA ALA A 59 2.49 -7.31 -7.71
C ALA A 59 3.17 -6.14 -6.97
N LEU A 60 2.40 -5.32 -6.24
CA LEU A 60 2.85 -4.11 -5.56
C LEU A 60 2.73 -4.21 -4.03
N THR A 61 2.38 -5.38 -3.49
CA THR A 61 2.02 -5.51 -2.07
C THR A 61 3.17 -5.84 -1.14
N ASN A 62 4.30 -6.30 -1.63
CA ASN A 62 5.33 -6.82 -0.72
C ASN A 62 5.70 -5.84 0.41
N ILE A 63 5.98 -4.58 0.06
CA ILE A 63 6.24 -3.49 1.00
C ILE A 63 5.09 -2.48 1.07
N ARG A 64 3.95 -2.82 0.47
CA ARG A 64 2.71 -2.03 0.47
C ARG A 64 2.90 -0.57 -0.01
N PRO A 65 3.66 -0.33 -1.09
CA PRO A 65 3.94 1.03 -1.54
C PRO A 65 2.74 1.68 -2.20
N VAL A 66 1.86 0.88 -2.82
CA VAL A 66 0.67 1.35 -3.55
C VAL A 66 -0.59 0.85 -2.88
N ILE A 67 -1.54 1.74 -2.65
CA ILE A 67 -2.85 1.44 -2.06
C ILE A 67 -3.91 2.05 -2.97
N PHE A 68 -4.93 1.28 -3.31
CA PHE A 68 -6.10 1.73 -4.02
C PHE A 68 -7.28 1.85 -3.05
N LEU A 69 -7.94 3.00 -3.08
CA LEU A 69 -9.15 3.28 -2.32
C LEU A 69 -10.29 3.43 -3.30
N ARG A 70 -11.36 2.66 -3.17
CA ARG A 70 -12.55 2.77 -4.00
C ARG A 70 -13.64 3.50 -3.22
N PHE A 71 -14.23 4.50 -3.85
CA PHE A 71 -15.28 5.33 -3.28
C PHE A 71 -16.59 5.20 -4.04
N GLU A 72 -17.68 5.56 -3.39
CA GLU A 72 -18.97 5.81 -4.02
C GLU A 72 -18.86 6.98 -5.00
N ASP A 73 -19.69 6.98 -6.05
CA ASP A 73 -19.59 7.98 -7.13
C ASP A 73 -19.99 9.39 -6.66
N ASP A 74 -20.80 9.48 -5.62
CA ASP A 74 -21.26 10.73 -4.99
C ASP A 74 -20.45 11.10 -3.73
N ALA A 75 -19.36 10.39 -3.46
CA ALA A 75 -18.50 10.69 -2.31
C ALA A 75 -17.96 12.13 -2.39
N PRO A 76 -18.12 12.94 -1.32
CA PRO A 76 -17.61 14.30 -1.31
C PRO A 76 -16.09 14.32 -1.48
N GLN A 77 -15.58 15.25 -2.30
CA GLN A 77 -14.14 15.38 -2.56
C GLN A 77 -13.32 15.55 -1.26
N ALA A 78 -13.87 16.23 -0.26
CA ALA A 78 -13.22 16.36 1.03
C ALA A 78 -13.01 15.00 1.74
N GLU A 79 -13.98 14.09 1.63
CA GLU A 79 -13.88 12.73 2.19
C GLU A 79 -12.88 11.88 1.42
N ILE A 80 -12.82 12.02 0.10
CA ILE A 80 -11.80 11.36 -0.73
C ILE A 80 -10.40 11.78 -0.28
N TRP A 81 -10.15 13.07 -0.10
CA TRP A 81 -8.86 13.58 0.40
C TRP A 81 -8.55 13.09 1.82
N ARG A 82 -9.54 13.07 2.71
CA ARG A 82 -9.38 12.49 4.06
C ARG A 82 -8.98 11.01 4.00
N GLY A 83 -9.60 10.26 3.12
CA GLY A 83 -9.27 8.85 2.89
C GLY A 83 -7.83 8.66 2.38
N LEU A 84 -7.41 9.44 1.39
CA LEU A 84 -6.05 9.41 0.85
C LEU A 84 -5.00 9.75 1.92
N GLU A 85 -5.22 10.77 2.71
CA GLU A 85 -4.35 11.17 3.81
C GLU A 85 -4.34 10.11 4.92
N GLY A 86 -5.50 9.63 5.35
CA GLY A 86 -5.64 8.59 6.37
C GLY A 86 -4.93 7.29 5.99
N ALA A 87 -5.13 6.81 4.77
CA ALA A 87 -4.44 5.62 4.28
C ALA A 87 -2.91 5.82 4.21
N SER A 88 -2.47 7.03 3.89
CA SER A 88 -1.05 7.35 3.81
C SER A 88 -0.37 7.44 5.18
N THR A 89 -1.10 7.65 6.26
CA THR A 89 -0.56 7.93 7.60
C THR A 89 -0.67 6.75 8.58
N LEU A 90 -1.53 5.77 8.32
CA LEU A 90 -1.75 4.63 9.22
C LEU A 90 -0.46 3.88 9.54
N GLN A 91 0.39 3.68 8.54
CA GLN A 91 1.71 3.07 8.75
C GLN A 91 2.78 3.81 7.93
N ALA A 92 3.88 4.15 8.57
CA ALA A 92 4.97 4.92 7.97
C ALA A 92 5.57 4.29 6.68
N GLN A 93 5.47 2.97 6.54
CA GLN A 93 6.04 2.22 5.42
C GLN A 93 5.02 1.87 4.33
N CYS A 94 3.74 2.22 4.52
CA CYS A 94 2.67 1.94 3.57
C CYS A 94 2.25 3.21 2.84
N GLY A 95 1.64 3.04 1.67
CA GLY A 95 1.02 4.14 0.94
C GLY A 95 2.01 5.21 0.47
N LYS A 96 3.12 4.81 -0.16
CA LYS A 96 3.96 5.74 -0.92
C LYS A 96 3.16 6.43 -2.01
N ILE A 97 2.27 5.66 -2.63
CA ILE A 97 1.29 6.11 -3.62
C ILE A 97 -0.07 5.63 -3.13
N VAL A 98 -1.02 6.53 -2.98
CA VAL A 98 -2.40 6.20 -2.66
C VAL A 98 -3.28 6.78 -3.76
N ILE A 99 -4.13 5.98 -4.34
CA ILE A 99 -4.99 6.33 -5.48
C ILE A 99 -6.45 6.11 -5.09
N ALA A 100 -7.26 7.16 -5.24
CA ALA A 100 -8.71 7.06 -5.14
C ALA A 100 -9.30 6.71 -6.51
N LEU A 101 -10.26 5.82 -6.51
CA LEU A 101 -10.94 5.31 -7.71
C LEU A 101 -12.45 5.36 -7.49
N SER A 102 -13.20 5.59 -8.57
CA SER A 102 -14.66 5.53 -8.57
C SER A 102 -15.16 4.09 -8.42
N SER A 103 -16.43 3.93 -8.10
CA SER A 103 -17.06 2.63 -7.81
C SER A 103 -17.02 1.66 -9.00
N ASP A 104 -17.01 2.18 -10.23
CA ASP A 104 -17.02 1.44 -11.48
C ASP A 104 -15.65 0.88 -11.91
N ILE A 105 -14.56 1.29 -11.23
CA ILE A 105 -13.21 0.83 -11.56
C ILE A 105 -12.87 -0.44 -10.77
N ASP A 106 -12.52 -1.50 -11.49
CA ASP A 106 -11.99 -2.72 -10.89
C ASP A 106 -10.55 -2.48 -10.41
N THR A 107 -10.37 -2.48 -9.09
CA THR A 107 -9.07 -2.26 -8.43
C THR A 107 -8.06 -3.40 -8.62
N LEU A 108 -8.46 -4.52 -9.18
CA LEU A 108 -7.56 -5.62 -9.56
C LEU A 108 -7.15 -5.56 -11.04
N ASN A 109 -7.78 -4.69 -11.83
CA ASN A 109 -7.47 -4.49 -13.24
C ASN A 109 -6.59 -3.27 -13.42
N MET A 110 -5.28 -3.48 -13.64
CA MET A 110 -4.33 -2.38 -13.81
C MET A 110 -4.60 -1.53 -15.06
N ASP A 111 -5.12 -2.13 -16.12
CA ASP A 111 -5.46 -1.38 -17.35
C ASP A 111 -6.64 -0.43 -17.09
N ALA A 112 -7.65 -0.87 -16.32
CA ALA A 112 -8.76 -0.02 -15.90
C ALA A 112 -8.29 1.14 -15.01
N ILE A 113 -7.36 0.88 -14.10
CA ILE A 113 -6.76 1.91 -13.24
C ILE A 113 -5.98 2.93 -14.07
N PHE A 114 -5.12 2.48 -14.98
CA PHE A 114 -4.36 3.39 -15.84
C PHE A 114 -5.27 4.17 -16.77
N TRP A 115 -6.30 3.55 -17.31
CA TRP A 115 -7.32 4.23 -18.10
C TRP A 115 -7.99 5.35 -17.28
N SER A 116 -8.39 5.06 -16.04
CA SER A 116 -9.00 6.05 -15.15
C SER A 116 -8.05 7.22 -14.86
N LEU A 117 -6.79 6.95 -14.58
CA LEU A 117 -5.78 8.00 -14.38
C LEU A 117 -5.56 8.84 -15.63
N ALA A 118 -5.58 8.23 -16.82
CA ALA A 118 -5.35 8.94 -18.09
C ALA A 118 -6.53 9.83 -18.50
N TYR A 119 -7.78 9.40 -18.25
CA TYR A 119 -8.96 10.06 -18.78
C TYR A 119 -9.82 10.80 -17.76
N ARG A 120 -9.70 10.46 -16.47
CA ARG A 120 -10.54 11.04 -15.41
C ARG A 120 -9.78 11.95 -14.46
N MET A 121 -8.46 11.83 -14.36
CA MET A 121 -7.64 12.62 -13.43
C MET A 121 -7.17 13.92 -14.10
N ASN A 122 -7.33 15.06 -13.40
CA ASN A 122 -6.64 16.29 -13.70
C ASN A 122 -5.44 16.44 -12.75
N ALA A 123 -4.22 16.26 -13.26
CA ALA A 123 -3.02 16.27 -12.43
C ALA A 123 -2.78 17.60 -11.69
N ALA A 124 -3.34 18.71 -12.16
CA ALA A 124 -3.21 19.99 -11.46
C ALA A 124 -4.03 20.05 -10.16
N ASP A 125 -5.19 19.40 -10.15
CA ASP A 125 -6.15 19.49 -9.05
C ASP A 125 -6.21 18.19 -8.21
N ASP A 126 -5.94 17.03 -8.85
CA ASP A 126 -6.16 15.71 -8.26
C ASP A 126 -4.87 15.05 -7.73
N LEU A 127 -3.73 15.75 -7.80
CA LEU A 127 -2.46 15.22 -7.31
C LEU A 127 -1.91 16.06 -6.15
N ARG A 128 -1.51 15.37 -5.07
CA ARG A 128 -0.77 16.00 -3.97
C ARG A 128 0.52 15.25 -3.68
N ILE A 129 1.62 15.99 -3.55
CA ILE A 129 2.93 15.47 -3.14
C ILE A 129 3.19 15.86 -1.70
N VAL A 130 3.21 14.86 -0.81
CA VAL A 130 3.47 15.06 0.62
C VAL A 130 4.94 14.80 0.92
N LYS A 131 5.67 15.85 1.32
CA LYS A 131 7.09 15.79 1.68
C LYS A 131 7.28 15.42 3.16
N GLY A 132 8.51 15.03 3.53
CA GLY A 132 8.90 14.83 4.93
C GLY A 132 8.35 13.56 5.59
N ARG A 133 7.81 12.61 4.83
CA ARG A 133 7.35 11.34 5.39
C ARG A 133 8.51 10.42 5.77
N LYS A 134 8.33 9.68 6.87
CA LYS A 134 9.30 8.67 7.32
C LYS A 134 9.51 7.61 6.22
N ARG A 135 10.76 7.33 5.93
CA ARG A 135 11.14 6.35 4.88
C ARG A 135 10.78 4.94 5.30
N GLY A 136 10.30 4.15 4.35
CA GLY A 136 10.11 2.71 4.50
C GLY A 136 11.30 1.91 4.01
N HIS A 137 11.24 0.59 4.14
CA HIS A 137 12.18 -0.32 3.50
C HIS A 137 11.89 -0.41 2.01
N GLY A 138 12.77 0.07 1.19
CA GLY A 138 12.64 0.05 -0.26
C GLY A 138 13.99 0.12 -0.98
N PRO A 139 14.00 -0.03 -2.31
CA PRO A 139 15.20 0.16 -3.11
C PRO A 139 15.82 1.54 -2.89
N LYS A 140 17.14 1.67 -3.10
CA LYS A 140 17.85 2.95 -2.90
C LYS A 140 17.21 4.13 -3.64
N GLY A 141 16.70 3.93 -4.85
CA GLY A 141 16.00 4.96 -5.62
C GLY A 141 14.73 5.51 -4.99
N SER A 142 14.12 4.78 -4.00
CA SER A 142 12.99 5.28 -3.22
C SER A 142 13.41 5.98 -1.93
N GLN A 143 14.68 6.00 -1.62
CA GLN A 143 15.19 6.52 -0.33
C GLN A 143 15.59 7.99 -0.40
N GLY A 144 15.44 8.72 -1.51
CA GLY A 144 15.82 10.12 -1.62
C GLY A 144 17.16 10.45 -0.94
N GLU A 145 17.91 11.41 -1.38
CA GLU A 145 19.11 11.88 -0.66
C GLU A 145 18.68 12.50 0.68
N GLU A 146 19.40 12.17 1.75
CA GLU A 146 19.38 12.98 2.97
C GLU A 146 19.99 14.33 2.59
N SER A 147 19.15 15.35 2.44
CA SER A 147 19.65 16.71 2.48
C SER A 147 20.20 16.94 3.88
N GLY A 148 21.54 16.93 3.97
CA GLY A 148 22.28 17.34 5.14
C GLY A 148 22.00 18.78 5.52
#